data_0ea5d0d6dbcf6637ed785d0136ace783
#
_entry.id   0ea5d0d6dbcf6637ed785d0136ace783
#
_cell.length_a   1.000
_cell.length_b   1.000
_cell.length_c   1.000
_cell.angle_alpha   90.00
_cell.angle_beta   90.00
_cell.angle_gamma   90.00
#
_symmetry.space_group_name_H-M   'P 1'
#
loop_
_entity.id
_entity.type
_entity.pdbx_description
1 polymer ?
#
loop_
_entity_poly.entity_id
_entity_poly.type
_entity_poly.pdbx_seq_one_letter_code
_entity_poly.pdbx_strand_id
1 'polypeptide(L)'
;MISVPTLPRPWKKVKGPGIVGLNLDIYSGCVLGLVGPNGAGKTTLLRMMAGILPLQAGTVTARFSSTEAEHVDDLRQWVGHMPEQVRWQGPQTVREALEAIGDMRNTPAKRIDGLLDLVGLSLRKDERLDNLSQGMRQRLSIAAALLGSPKVLLLDEPFNGLDPVAAEAFTQLVKRLASKGVAVVISSHMVAQLDQLIDRIALLHRGQLLDEGNLEEVERRLNLSNRYRIQGKGAVDLASSLSDVDHENLGFESDENEWAFVFRGQAEAVLHALMTSAIVTSWSPVAPNLVELLCAATGMEVEDISLEVGSSAMLPMRISEAEEDE
;
A
#
# COMPACT_ATOMS: atom_id res chain seq x y z
N MET A 1 -3.25 17.71 -8.25
CA MET A 1 -3.40 18.06 -6.83
C MET A 1 -4.85 17.78 -6.46
N ILE A 2 -5.10 16.92 -5.52
CA ILE A 2 -6.44 16.67 -4.98
C ILE A 2 -6.37 17.10 -3.52
N SER A 3 -7.12 18.15 -3.16
CA SER A 3 -7.15 18.66 -1.79
C SER A 3 -8.56 18.51 -1.23
N VAL A 4 -8.70 17.85 -0.09
CA VAL A 4 -9.99 17.70 0.61
C VAL A 4 -9.91 18.50 1.92
N PRO A 5 -10.53 19.68 2.02
CA PRO A 5 -10.36 20.57 3.16
C PRO A 5 -11.10 20.14 4.42
N THR A 6 -10.62 20.72 5.53
CA THR A 6 -11.20 20.56 6.87
C THR A 6 -12.55 21.24 7.01
N LEU A 7 -13.52 20.54 7.63
CA LEU A 7 -14.83 21.07 7.98
C LEU A 7 -14.88 21.64 9.39
N PRO A 8 -15.53 22.79 9.62
CA PRO A 8 -15.95 23.18 10.96
C PRO A 8 -17.16 22.33 11.42
N ARG A 9 -17.10 21.81 12.66
CA ARG A 9 -18.25 21.13 13.28
C ARG A 9 -19.47 22.05 13.41
N PRO A 10 -20.71 21.58 13.28
CA PRO A 10 -21.22 20.43 14.03
C PRO A 10 -22.04 19.43 13.17
N TRP A 11 -21.67 18.16 13.14
CA TRP A 11 -22.52 17.15 12.53
C TRP A 11 -23.06 16.18 13.58
N LYS A 12 -24.40 16.11 13.66
CA LYS A 12 -25.10 15.09 14.43
C LYS A 12 -24.96 13.75 13.71
N LYS A 13 -24.28 12.80 14.39
CA LYS A 13 -24.34 11.35 14.20
C LYS A 13 -24.37 10.83 12.75
N VAL A 14 -23.24 10.81 12.08
CA VAL A 14 -22.99 9.78 11.07
C VAL A 14 -22.50 8.54 11.82
N LYS A 15 -23.23 7.43 11.77
CA LYS A 15 -22.78 6.14 12.28
C LYS A 15 -21.73 5.58 11.30
N GLY A 16 -20.47 5.72 11.61
CA GLY A 16 -19.33 5.17 10.88
C GLY A 16 -18.16 6.15 10.81
N PRO A 17 -16.95 5.69 10.63
CA PRO A 17 -15.79 6.54 10.42
C PRO A 17 -15.92 7.20 9.04
N GLY A 18 -16.32 8.47 9.01
CA GLY A 18 -16.22 9.33 7.83
C GLY A 18 -14.77 9.83 7.68
N ILE A 19 -14.45 10.36 6.50
CA ILE A 19 -13.20 11.11 6.31
C ILE A 19 -13.39 12.51 6.86
N VAL A 20 -12.48 12.96 7.73
CA VAL A 20 -12.59 14.25 8.40
C VAL A 20 -11.26 15.01 8.28
N GLY A 21 -11.32 16.22 7.74
CA GLY A 21 -10.19 17.15 7.76
C GLY A 21 -8.94 16.66 7.02
N LEU A 22 -9.13 15.99 5.89
CA LEU A 22 -8.05 15.42 5.11
C LEU A 22 -7.63 16.36 3.98
N ASN A 23 -6.33 16.68 3.92
CA ASN A 23 -5.69 17.32 2.77
C ASN A 23 -4.69 16.31 2.20
N LEU A 24 -4.77 16.02 0.90
CA LEU A 24 -3.89 15.03 0.26
C LEU A 24 -3.59 15.47 -1.17
N ASP A 25 -2.31 15.51 -1.50
CA ASP A 25 -1.83 15.82 -2.84
C ASP A 25 -1.37 14.56 -3.57
N ILE A 26 -1.85 14.39 -4.79
CA ILE A 26 -1.49 13.28 -5.67
C ILE A 26 -0.82 13.84 -6.91
N TYR A 27 0.35 13.29 -7.25
CA TYR A 27 1.20 13.81 -8.31
C TYR A 27 1.22 12.88 -9.53
N SER A 28 1.27 13.48 -10.72
CA SER A 28 1.44 12.75 -11.98
C SER A 28 2.75 11.95 -11.95
N GLY A 29 2.67 10.69 -12.38
CA GLY A 29 3.84 9.81 -12.42
C GLY A 29 4.30 9.29 -11.05
N CYS A 30 3.51 9.52 -10.00
CA CYS A 30 3.80 9.08 -8.64
C CYS A 30 2.85 7.97 -8.22
N VAL A 31 3.35 6.99 -7.48
CA VAL A 31 2.58 5.95 -6.83
C VAL A 31 2.44 6.30 -5.34
N LEU A 32 1.21 6.59 -4.90
CA LEU A 32 0.88 6.87 -3.52
C LEU A 32 0.27 5.64 -2.85
N GLY A 33 0.92 5.14 -1.80
CA GLY A 33 0.36 4.11 -0.92
C GLY A 33 -0.59 4.72 0.10
N LEU A 34 -1.86 4.36 0.06
CA LEU A 34 -2.85 4.74 1.07
C LEU A 34 -2.97 3.61 2.09
N VAL A 35 -2.32 3.79 3.23
CA VAL A 35 -2.09 2.73 4.22
C VAL A 35 -2.88 2.98 5.49
N GLY A 36 -3.41 1.93 6.08
CA GLY A 36 -4.16 2.00 7.33
C GLY A 36 -4.94 0.72 7.61
N PRO A 37 -5.42 0.52 8.84
CA PRO A 37 -6.18 -0.67 9.22
C PRO A 37 -7.53 -0.75 8.50
N ASN A 38 -8.21 -1.87 8.67
CA ASN A 38 -9.59 -2.02 8.19
C ASN A 38 -10.49 -1.02 8.91
N GLY A 39 -11.34 -0.33 8.15
CA GLY A 39 -12.18 0.74 8.70
C GLY A 39 -11.49 2.11 8.82
N ALA A 40 -10.21 2.26 8.47
CA ALA A 40 -9.51 3.55 8.50
C ALA A 40 -10.09 4.61 7.54
N GLY A 41 -10.91 4.17 6.55
CA GLY A 41 -11.53 5.07 5.58
C GLY A 41 -10.91 5.04 4.18
N LYS A 42 -9.94 4.15 3.92
CA LYS A 42 -9.26 4.03 2.62
C LYS A 42 -10.21 3.92 1.44
N THR A 43 -11.08 2.90 1.43
CA THR A 43 -12.10 2.69 0.39
C THR A 43 -13.06 3.89 0.26
N THR A 44 -13.43 4.50 1.38
CA THR A 44 -14.29 5.69 1.37
C THR A 44 -13.61 6.86 0.67
N LEU A 45 -12.34 7.11 0.98
CA LEU A 45 -11.53 8.15 0.34
C LEU A 45 -11.36 7.88 -1.16
N LEU A 46 -11.01 6.65 -1.55
CA LEU A 46 -10.91 6.27 -2.96
C LEU A 46 -12.22 6.50 -3.72
N ARG A 47 -13.37 6.14 -3.15
CA ARG A 47 -14.69 6.35 -3.76
C ARG A 47 -15.07 7.83 -3.86
N MET A 48 -14.67 8.65 -2.89
CA MET A 48 -14.83 10.11 -2.96
C MET A 48 -13.99 10.71 -4.08
N MET A 49 -12.71 10.32 -4.18
CA MET A 49 -11.82 10.74 -5.26
C MET A 49 -12.29 10.27 -6.64
N ALA A 50 -12.92 9.11 -6.72
CA ALA A 50 -13.51 8.59 -7.96
C ALA A 50 -14.83 9.26 -8.35
N GLY A 51 -15.37 10.17 -7.53
CA GLY A 51 -16.69 10.78 -7.75
C GLY A 51 -17.86 9.81 -7.61
N ILE A 52 -17.64 8.66 -6.92
CA ILE A 52 -18.68 7.66 -6.64
C ILE A 52 -19.46 8.05 -5.39
N LEU A 53 -18.77 8.55 -4.36
CA LEU A 53 -19.39 9.09 -3.17
C LEU A 53 -19.32 10.63 -3.20
N PRO A 54 -20.44 11.32 -2.98
CA PRO A 54 -20.44 12.78 -2.91
C PRO A 54 -19.66 13.27 -1.70
N LEU A 55 -18.95 14.36 -1.85
CA LEU A 55 -18.35 15.09 -0.75
C LEU A 55 -19.46 15.81 0.03
N GLN A 56 -19.50 15.64 1.35
CA GLN A 56 -20.39 16.42 2.20
C GLN A 56 -19.88 17.85 2.38
N ALA A 57 -18.57 18.03 2.33
CA ALA A 57 -17.90 19.31 2.24
C ALA A 57 -16.47 19.10 1.77
N GLY A 58 -15.85 20.19 1.33
CA GLY A 58 -14.53 20.12 0.73
C GLY A 58 -14.58 20.12 -0.79
N THR A 59 -13.40 20.05 -1.39
CA THR A 59 -13.25 20.05 -2.85
C THR A 59 -12.23 19.00 -3.27
N VAL A 60 -12.45 18.40 -4.43
CA VAL A 60 -11.42 17.66 -5.15
C VAL A 60 -11.12 18.48 -6.40
N THR A 61 -9.86 18.88 -6.55
CA THR A 61 -9.41 19.66 -7.70
C THR A 61 -8.34 18.89 -8.46
N ALA A 62 -8.39 18.94 -9.79
CA ALA A 62 -7.36 18.42 -10.64
C ALA A 62 -6.67 19.58 -11.38
N ARG A 63 -5.34 19.54 -11.46
CA ARG A 63 -4.53 20.51 -12.20
C ARG A 63 -3.73 19.76 -13.24
N PHE A 64 -4.00 20.03 -14.52
CA PHE A 64 -3.37 19.34 -15.65
C PHE A 64 -2.25 20.15 -16.34
N SER A 65 -2.11 21.43 -16.00
CA SER A 65 -1.02 22.30 -16.46
C SER A 65 -0.66 23.33 -15.40
N SER A 66 0.47 23.99 -15.55
CA SER A 66 1.00 24.94 -14.56
C SER A 66 0.17 26.23 -14.41
N THR A 67 -0.84 26.45 -15.21
CA THR A 67 -1.47 27.76 -15.34
C THR A 67 -2.83 27.92 -14.66
N GLU A 68 -3.65 26.89 -14.49
CA GLU A 68 -4.94 27.02 -13.81
C GLU A 68 -5.39 25.72 -13.15
N ALA A 69 -5.97 25.82 -11.94
CA ALA A 69 -6.68 24.72 -11.34
C ALA A 69 -8.08 24.67 -11.95
N GLU A 70 -8.35 23.68 -12.77
CA GLU A 70 -9.69 23.43 -13.23
C GLU A 70 -10.49 22.77 -12.09
N HIS A 71 -11.60 23.38 -11.70
CA HIS A 71 -12.65 22.69 -10.98
C HIS A 71 -13.25 21.68 -11.96
N VAL A 72 -12.87 20.43 -11.83
CA VAL A 72 -13.40 19.38 -12.68
C VAL A 72 -14.73 18.95 -12.14
N ASP A 73 -15.82 19.45 -12.73
CA ASP A 73 -17.19 19.10 -12.36
C ASP A 73 -17.48 17.60 -12.55
N ASP A 74 -16.72 16.92 -13.41
CA ASP A 74 -16.78 15.47 -13.60
C ASP A 74 -15.40 14.80 -13.58
N LEU A 75 -14.94 14.48 -12.37
CA LEU A 75 -13.70 13.73 -12.16
C LEU A 75 -13.70 12.35 -12.81
N ARG A 76 -14.88 11.75 -13.05
CA ARG A 76 -15.03 10.36 -13.52
C ARG A 76 -14.40 10.12 -14.89
N GLN A 77 -14.31 11.13 -15.74
CA GLN A 77 -13.64 11.00 -17.04
C GLN A 77 -12.12 10.84 -16.93
N TRP A 78 -11.52 11.37 -15.86
CA TRP A 78 -10.06 11.37 -15.64
C TRP A 78 -9.58 10.30 -14.68
N VAL A 79 -10.52 9.65 -13.97
CA VAL A 79 -10.22 8.68 -12.92
C VAL A 79 -10.61 7.28 -13.38
N GLY A 80 -9.66 6.36 -13.30
CA GLY A 80 -9.91 4.92 -13.30
C GLY A 80 -10.01 4.43 -11.87
N HIS A 81 -11.03 3.64 -11.56
CA HIS A 81 -11.19 3.07 -10.23
C HIS A 81 -11.38 1.57 -10.29
N MET A 82 -10.57 0.85 -9.54
CA MET A 82 -10.70 -0.57 -9.30
C MET A 82 -11.13 -0.76 -7.84
N PRO A 83 -12.36 -1.16 -7.57
CA PRO A 83 -12.80 -1.47 -6.21
C PRO A 83 -12.22 -2.81 -5.73
N GLU A 84 -12.11 -2.99 -4.42
CA GLU A 84 -11.59 -4.20 -3.77
C GLU A 84 -12.29 -5.48 -4.26
N GLN A 85 -13.62 -5.44 -4.41
CA GLN A 85 -14.40 -6.58 -4.86
C GLN A 85 -15.09 -6.26 -6.19
N VAL A 86 -14.64 -6.92 -7.24
CA VAL A 86 -15.32 -6.92 -8.53
C VAL A 86 -15.83 -8.31 -8.83
N ARG A 87 -17.14 -8.43 -9.01
CA ARG A 87 -17.78 -9.69 -9.38
C ARG A 87 -17.85 -9.80 -10.90
N TRP A 88 -16.82 -10.37 -11.51
CA TRP A 88 -16.85 -10.78 -12.89
C TRP A 88 -17.55 -12.12 -12.99
N GLN A 89 -18.81 -12.12 -13.41
CA GLN A 89 -19.67 -13.29 -13.51
C GLN A 89 -20.58 -13.18 -14.74
N GLY A 90 -20.99 -14.34 -15.25
CA GLY A 90 -21.93 -14.43 -16.36
C GLY A 90 -21.35 -15.06 -17.61
N PRO A 91 -22.18 -15.24 -18.62
CA PRO A 91 -21.84 -15.93 -19.86
C PRO A 91 -20.97 -15.12 -20.81
N GLN A 92 -20.83 -13.83 -20.56
CA GLN A 92 -20.01 -12.91 -21.39
C GLN A 92 -18.54 -13.31 -21.37
N THR A 93 -17.86 -13.03 -22.48
CA THR A 93 -16.41 -13.18 -22.55
C THR A 93 -15.69 -11.98 -21.95
N VAL A 94 -14.40 -12.15 -21.66
CA VAL A 94 -13.50 -11.09 -21.18
C VAL A 94 -13.55 -9.87 -22.11
N ARG A 95 -13.52 -10.10 -23.43
CA ARG A 95 -13.60 -9.05 -24.45
C ARG A 95 -14.95 -8.33 -24.39
N GLU A 96 -16.06 -9.06 -24.46
CA GLU A 96 -17.40 -8.47 -24.45
C GLU A 96 -17.64 -7.62 -23.18
N ALA A 97 -17.14 -8.06 -22.03
CA ALA A 97 -17.25 -7.30 -20.79
C ALA A 97 -16.48 -5.97 -20.85
N LEU A 98 -15.26 -5.96 -21.42
CA LEU A 98 -14.49 -4.73 -21.59
C LEU A 98 -15.08 -3.82 -22.66
N GLU A 99 -15.63 -4.37 -23.74
CA GLU A 99 -16.31 -3.62 -24.80
C GLU A 99 -17.52 -2.89 -24.23
N ALA A 100 -18.36 -3.59 -23.46
CA ALA A 100 -19.53 -2.98 -22.83
C ALA A 100 -19.19 -1.78 -21.91
N ILE A 101 -18.10 -1.87 -21.14
CA ILE A 101 -17.62 -0.75 -20.31
C ILE A 101 -16.93 0.30 -21.20
N GLY A 102 -16.19 -0.14 -22.21
CA GLY A 102 -15.47 0.71 -23.16
C GLY A 102 -16.40 1.65 -23.92
N ASP A 103 -17.55 1.17 -24.35
CA ASP A 103 -18.57 1.97 -25.03
C ASP A 103 -19.07 3.12 -24.15
N MET A 104 -19.28 2.88 -22.85
CA MET A 104 -19.66 3.91 -21.89
C MET A 104 -18.57 4.97 -21.67
N ARG A 105 -17.31 4.63 -21.98
CA ARG A 105 -16.14 5.49 -21.83
C ARG A 105 -15.56 5.97 -23.17
N ASN A 106 -16.29 5.80 -24.26
CA ASN A 106 -15.86 6.14 -25.63
C ASN A 106 -14.47 5.56 -25.97
N THR A 107 -14.21 4.31 -25.57
CA THR A 107 -12.92 3.66 -25.76
C THR A 107 -12.92 2.85 -27.06
N PRO A 108 -12.04 3.13 -28.04
CA PRO A 108 -11.99 2.39 -29.29
C PRO A 108 -11.62 0.91 -29.08
N ALA A 109 -12.19 0.00 -29.86
CA ALA A 109 -11.94 -1.45 -29.78
C ALA A 109 -10.44 -1.82 -29.85
N LYS A 110 -9.66 -1.13 -30.69
CA LYS A 110 -8.19 -1.31 -30.77
C LYS A 110 -7.48 -1.06 -29.44
N ARG A 111 -8.01 -0.16 -28.61
CA ARG A 111 -7.45 0.12 -27.30
C ARG A 111 -7.76 -1.01 -26.32
N ILE A 112 -8.91 -1.65 -26.45
CA ILE A 112 -9.29 -2.82 -25.63
C ILE A 112 -8.31 -3.97 -25.87
N ASP A 113 -7.93 -4.25 -27.12
CA ASP A 113 -6.90 -5.22 -27.43
C ASP A 113 -5.57 -4.87 -26.74
N GLY A 114 -5.15 -3.62 -26.84
CA GLY A 114 -3.92 -3.16 -26.16
C GLY A 114 -3.98 -3.23 -24.62
N LEU A 115 -5.17 -3.06 -24.02
CA LEU A 115 -5.36 -3.26 -22.58
C LEU A 115 -5.31 -4.73 -22.19
N LEU A 116 -5.91 -5.62 -22.98
CA LEU A 116 -5.82 -7.06 -22.78
C LEU A 116 -4.37 -7.56 -22.88
N ASP A 117 -3.59 -7.04 -23.82
CA ASP A 117 -2.15 -7.31 -23.92
C ASP A 117 -1.41 -6.82 -22.67
N LEU A 118 -1.70 -5.58 -22.26
CA LEU A 118 -1.05 -4.94 -21.12
C LEU A 118 -1.22 -5.74 -19.82
N VAL A 119 -2.42 -6.29 -19.59
CA VAL A 119 -2.73 -7.09 -18.39
C VAL A 119 -2.50 -8.60 -18.58
N GLY A 120 -2.01 -9.04 -19.72
CA GLY A 120 -1.70 -10.44 -20.03
C GLY A 120 -2.95 -11.34 -20.15
N LEU A 121 -4.05 -10.79 -20.69
CA LEU A 121 -5.30 -11.53 -20.93
C LEU A 121 -5.62 -11.75 -22.41
N SER A 122 -4.74 -11.38 -23.35
CA SER A 122 -5.01 -11.50 -24.80
C SER A 122 -5.36 -12.91 -25.24
N LEU A 123 -4.66 -13.93 -24.71
CA LEU A 123 -4.94 -15.33 -25.01
C LEU A 123 -6.21 -15.86 -24.34
N ARG A 124 -6.81 -15.10 -23.46
CA ARG A 124 -8.02 -15.43 -22.69
C ARG A 124 -9.18 -14.49 -23.00
N LYS A 125 -9.08 -13.69 -24.05
CA LYS A 125 -10.09 -12.67 -24.39
C LYS A 125 -11.48 -13.28 -24.69
N ASP A 126 -11.52 -14.51 -25.22
CA ASP A 126 -12.74 -15.24 -25.55
C ASP A 126 -13.18 -16.20 -24.41
N GLU A 127 -12.46 -16.21 -23.28
CA GLU A 127 -12.84 -16.98 -22.10
C GLU A 127 -14.05 -16.34 -21.40
N ARG A 128 -14.96 -17.18 -20.90
CA ARG A 128 -16.14 -16.70 -20.16
C ARG A 128 -15.76 -16.20 -18.78
N LEU A 129 -16.45 -15.17 -18.29
CA LEU A 129 -16.20 -14.58 -16.97
C LEU A 129 -16.28 -15.58 -15.82
N ASP A 130 -17.20 -16.56 -15.94
CA ASP A 130 -17.37 -17.59 -14.91
C ASP A 130 -16.13 -18.49 -14.74
N ASN A 131 -15.35 -18.68 -15.80
CA ASN A 131 -14.18 -19.56 -15.83
C ASN A 131 -12.88 -18.86 -15.37
N LEU A 132 -12.93 -17.56 -15.07
CA LEU A 132 -11.74 -16.81 -14.70
C LEU A 132 -11.24 -17.17 -13.30
N SER A 133 -9.93 -17.38 -13.17
CA SER A 133 -9.27 -17.43 -11.86
C SER A 133 -9.34 -16.07 -11.15
N GLN A 134 -9.11 -16.05 -9.82
CA GLN A 134 -9.09 -14.83 -9.04
C GLN A 134 -8.08 -13.81 -9.61
N GLY A 135 -6.85 -14.24 -9.93
CA GLY A 135 -5.84 -13.37 -10.53
C GLY A 135 -6.22 -12.86 -11.93
N MET A 136 -6.96 -13.65 -12.73
CA MET A 136 -7.46 -13.17 -14.02
C MET A 136 -8.57 -12.12 -13.83
N ARG A 137 -9.46 -12.30 -12.86
CA ARG A 137 -10.49 -11.29 -12.51
C ARG A 137 -9.86 -9.99 -12.05
N GLN A 138 -8.80 -10.07 -11.24
CA GLN A 138 -8.05 -8.91 -10.79
C GLN A 138 -7.43 -8.14 -11.97
N ARG A 139 -6.75 -8.86 -12.89
CA ARG A 139 -6.18 -8.26 -14.10
C ARG A 139 -7.25 -7.66 -15.01
N LEU A 140 -8.41 -8.29 -15.13
CA LEU A 140 -9.55 -7.73 -15.88
C LEU A 140 -10.07 -6.44 -15.23
N SER A 141 -10.13 -6.39 -13.90
CA SER A 141 -10.53 -5.17 -13.16
C SER A 141 -9.57 -4.00 -13.41
N ILE A 142 -8.27 -4.28 -13.51
CA ILE A 142 -7.27 -3.26 -13.85
C ILE A 142 -7.48 -2.78 -15.29
N ALA A 143 -7.70 -3.71 -16.25
CA ALA A 143 -7.98 -3.33 -17.62
C ALA A 143 -9.24 -2.44 -17.73
N ALA A 144 -10.31 -2.79 -17.00
CA ALA A 144 -11.52 -1.99 -16.92
C ALA A 144 -11.28 -0.58 -16.34
N ALA A 145 -10.46 -0.49 -15.27
CA ALA A 145 -10.09 0.80 -14.68
C ALA A 145 -9.26 1.69 -15.64
N LEU A 146 -8.52 1.09 -16.58
CA LEU A 146 -7.70 1.79 -17.57
C LEU A 146 -8.47 2.24 -18.84
N LEU A 147 -9.74 1.82 -18.99
CA LEU A 147 -10.60 2.31 -20.08
C LEU A 147 -10.77 3.84 -19.98
N GLY A 148 -10.86 4.50 -21.12
CA GLY A 148 -10.97 5.97 -21.17
C GLY A 148 -9.65 6.73 -20.95
N SER A 149 -8.50 6.04 -20.80
CA SER A 149 -7.19 6.68 -20.58
C SER A 149 -7.10 7.58 -19.34
N PRO A 150 -7.36 7.06 -18.14
CA PRO A 150 -7.38 7.88 -16.95
C PRO A 150 -6.01 8.53 -16.69
N LYS A 151 -6.05 9.70 -16.07
CA LYS A 151 -4.87 10.42 -15.56
C LYS A 151 -4.55 10.00 -14.12
N VAL A 152 -5.57 9.56 -13.40
CA VAL A 152 -5.46 9.05 -12.03
C VAL A 152 -6.03 7.64 -11.99
N LEU A 153 -5.30 6.69 -11.41
CA LEU A 153 -5.73 5.32 -11.21
C LEU A 153 -5.83 5.05 -9.70
N LEU A 154 -7.02 4.69 -9.26
CA LEU A 154 -7.33 4.40 -7.86
C LEU A 154 -7.56 2.90 -7.72
N LEU A 155 -6.75 2.23 -6.90
CA LEU A 155 -6.72 0.78 -6.75
C LEU A 155 -6.99 0.41 -5.29
N ASP A 156 -8.11 -0.24 -5.04
CA ASP A 156 -8.52 -0.63 -3.68
C ASP A 156 -8.11 -2.07 -3.41
N GLU A 157 -7.13 -2.26 -2.50
CA GLU A 157 -6.56 -3.55 -2.10
C GLU A 157 -6.18 -4.48 -3.28
N PRO A 158 -5.41 -4.00 -4.29
CA PRO A 158 -5.23 -4.72 -5.55
C PRO A 158 -4.36 -5.98 -5.45
N PHE A 159 -3.63 -6.18 -4.35
CA PHE A 159 -2.81 -7.36 -4.11
C PHE A 159 -3.59 -8.53 -3.53
N ASN A 160 -4.82 -8.30 -3.03
CA ASN A 160 -5.61 -9.34 -2.41
C ASN A 160 -5.92 -10.48 -3.38
N GLY A 161 -5.52 -11.71 -2.99
CA GLY A 161 -5.75 -12.92 -3.78
C GLY A 161 -4.85 -13.09 -4.99
N LEU A 162 -3.76 -12.31 -5.11
CA LEU A 162 -2.71 -12.57 -6.08
C LEU A 162 -1.67 -13.53 -5.51
N ASP A 163 -1.22 -14.47 -6.34
CA ASP A 163 0.00 -15.21 -6.05
C ASP A 163 1.26 -14.34 -6.25
N PRO A 164 2.43 -14.74 -5.76
CA PRO A 164 3.65 -13.93 -5.83
C PRO A 164 4.03 -13.53 -7.28
N VAL A 165 3.81 -14.40 -8.25
CA VAL A 165 4.13 -14.11 -9.66
C VAL A 165 3.19 -13.06 -10.23
N ALA A 166 1.89 -13.18 -9.93
CA ALA A 166 0.88 -12.20 -10.34
C ALA A 166 1.11 -10.84 -9.64
N ALA A 167 1.50 -10.84 -8.36
CA ALA A 167 1.82 -9.63 -7.62
C ALA A 167 3.02 -8.89 -8.21
N GLU A 168 4.09 -9.61 -8.59
CA GLU A 168 5.24 -9.00 -9.27
C GLU A 168 4.87 -8.44 -10.63
N ALA A 169 4.12 -9.19 -11.45
CA ALA A 169 3.64 -8.70 -12.75
C ALA A 169 2.76 -7.45 -12.60
N PHE A 170 1.92 -7.39 -11.56
CA PHE A 170 1.12 -6.22 -11.24
C PHE A 170 1.99 -5.02 -10.82
N THR A 171 3.00 -5.24 -9.97
CA THR A 171 3.97 -4.22 -9.56
C THR A 171 4.65 -3.59 -10.78
N GLN A 172 5.14 -4.40 -11.72
CA GLN A 172 5.76 -3.93 -12.95
C GLN A 172 4.77 -3.15 -13.84
N LEU A 173 3.52 -3.57 -13.90
CA LEU A 173 2.47 -2.85 -14.61
C LEU A 173 2.24 -1.45 -14.03
N VAL A 174 2.10 -1.34 -12.70
CA VAL A 174 1.89 -0.06 -12.01
C VAL A 174 3.08 0.87 -12.23
N LYS A 175 4.32 0.39 -12.06
CA LYS A 175 5.55 1.17 -12.34
C LYS A 175 5.57 1.70 -13.78
N ARG A 176 5.17 0.87 -14.74
CA ARG A 176 5.07 1.28 -16.16
C ARG A 176 3.99 2.33 -16.38
N LEU A 177 2.86 2.27 -15.69
CA LEU A 177 1.80 3.28 -15.78
C LEU A 177 2.26 4.61 -15.18
N ALA A 178 2.88 4.58 -14.01
CA ALA A 178 3.44 5.75 -13.37
C ALA A 178 4.52 6.40 -14.25
N SER A 179 5.45 5.63 -14.81
CA SER A 179 6.49 6.17 -15.71
C SER A 179 5.92 6.84 -16.98
N LYS A 180 4.66 6.56 -17.33
CA LYS A 180 3.92 7.24 -18.42
C LYS A 180 3.12 8.45 -17.94
N GLY A 181 3.29 8.88 -16.71
CA GLY A 181 2.65 10.05 -16.12
C GLY A 181 1.27 9.80 -15.51
N VAL A 182 0.84 8.53 -15.36
CA VAL A 182 -0.40 8.22 -14.64
C VAL A 182 -0.11 8.38 -13.14
N ALA A 183 -0.93 9.16 -12.43
CA ALA A 183 -0.91 9.17 -10.96
C ALA A 183 -1.61 7.92 -10.45
N VAL A 184 -0.97 7.16 -9.55
CA VAL A 184 -1.55 5.92 -9.03
C VAL A 184 -1.73 6.04 -7.52
N VAL A 185 -2.90 5.67 -7.02
CA VAL A 185 -3.17 5.54 -5.58
C VAL A 185 -3.55 4.10 -5.30
N ILE A 186 -2.83 3.48 -4.39
CA ILE A 186 -3.04 2.07 -4.00
C ILE A 186 -3.38 2.02 -2.53
N SER A 187 -4.56 1.50 -2.19
CA SER A 187 -4.85 1.18 -0.79
C SER A 187 -4.26 -0.17 -0.41
N SER A 188 -3.72 -0.27 0.79
CA SER A 188 -3.32 -1.53 1.40
C SER A 188 -3.37 -1.44 2.92
N HIS A 189 -3.56 -2.59 3.54
CA HIS A 189 -3.35 -2.79 4.97
C HIS A 189 -1.98 -3.45 5.26
N MET A 190 -1.16 -3.71 4.22
CA MET A 190 0.16 -4.32 4.33
C MET A 190 1.23 -3.44 3.69
N VAL A 191 2.02 -2.74 4.51
CA VAL A 191 3.09 -1.84 4.05
C VAL A 191 4.15 -2.60 3.25
N ALA A 192 4.55 -3.78 3.70
CA ALA A 192 5.59 -4.59 3.06
C ALA A 192 5.30 -4.94 1.59
N GLN A 193 4.02 -5.01 1.19
CA GLN A 193 3.65 -5.24 -0.21
C GLN A 193 3.86 -4.00 -1.08
N LEU A 194 3.88 -2.82 -0.47
CA LEU A 194 3.98 -1.55 -1.16
C LEU A 194 5.40 -0.99 -1.21
N ASP A 195 6.27 -1.39 -0.30
CA ASP A 195 7.59 -0.80 -0.04
C ASP A 195 8.41 -0.55 -1.33
N GLN A 196 8.46 -1.53 -2.23
CA GLN A 196 9.18 -1.41 -3.50
C GLN A 196 8.41 -0.72 -4.63
N LEU A 197 7.14 -0.38 -4.38
CA LEU A 197 6.23 0.13 -5.40
C LEU A 197 5.91 1.60 -5.25
N ILE A 198 5.79 2.08 -4.01
CA ILE A 198 5.33 3.43 -3.71
C ILE A 198 6.46 4.44 -3.69
N ASP A 199 6.17 5.65 -4.17
CA ASP A 199 7.03 6.81 -4.04
C ASP A 199 6.69 7.62 -2.78
N ARG A 200 5.43 7.58 -2.35
CA ARG A 200 4.90 8.28 -1.18
C ARG A 200 3.89 7.40 -0.44
N ILE A 201 3.76 7.63 0.85
CA ILE A 201 2.77 7.00 1.73
C ILE A 201 1.83 8.06 2.32
N ALA A 202 0.56 7.71 2.49
CA ALA A 202 -0.42 8.44 3.27
C ALA A 202 -0.99 7.49 4.32
N LEU A 203 -0.72 7.77 5.59
CA LEU A 203 -1.10 6.93 6.73
C LEU A 203 -2.47 7.36 7.26
N LEU A 204 -3.47 6.51 7.10
CA LEU A 204 -4.85 6.76 7.55
C LEU A 204 -5.18 5.95 8.80
N HIS A 205 -5.85 6.61 9.75
CA HIS A 205 -6.44 5.97 10.91
C HIS A 205 -7.75 6.65 11.30
N ARG A 206 -8.82 5.88 11.49
CA ARG A 206 -10.15 6.37 11.90
C ARG A 206 -10.66 7.60 11.13
N GLY A 207 -10.43 7.60 9.82
CA GLY A 207 -10.88 8.65 8.91
C GLY A 207 -10.02 9.93 8.91
N GLN A 208 -8.86 9.90 9.55
CA GLN A 208 -7.90 11.00 9.60
C GLN A 208 -6.59 10.62 8.91
N LEU A 209 -5.99 11.59 8.24
CA LEU A 209 -4.62 11.48 7.75
C LEU A 209 -3.68 11.78 8.92
N LEU A 210 -2.88 10.80 9.33
CA LEU A 210 -1.91 10.95 10.42
C LEU A 210 -0.61 11.55 9.94
N ASP A 211 -0.08 11.04 8.83
CA ASP A 211 1.14 11.51 8.20
C ASP A 211 1.13 11.20 6.71
N GLU A 212 1.91 11.95 5.92
CA GLU A 212 2.12 11.72 4.50
C GLU A 212 3.52 12.16 4.07
N GLY A 213 4.04 11.55 3.03
CA GLY A 213 5.32 11.92 2.47
C GLY A 213 6.02 10.77 1.76
N ASN A 214 7.30 10.95 1.48
CA ASN A 214 8.18 9.86 1.14
C ASN A 214 8.31 8.93 2.36
N LEU A 215 8.38 7.62 2.16
CA LEU A 215 8.43 6.64 3.26
C LEU A 215 9.59 6.92 4.22
N GLU A 216 10.79 7.20 3.71
CA GLU A 216 11.96 7.52 4.53
C GLU A 216 11.76 8.78 5.39
N GLU A 217 11.04 9.79 4.88
CA GLU A 217 10.71 11.01 5.64
C GLU A 217 9.71 10.71 6.75
N VAL A 218 8.69 9.89 6.47
CA VAL A 218 7.70 9.47 7.46
C VAL A 218 8.38 8.64 8.55
N GLU A 219 9.20 7.64 8.19
CA GLU A 219 9.99 6.85 9.13
C GLU A 219 10.86 7.72 10.04
N ARG A 220 11.51 8.74 9.46
CA ARG A 220 12.36 9.65 10.23
C ARG A 220 11.53 10.50 11.20
N ARG A 221 10.40 11.05 10.76
CA ARG A 221 9.49 11.82 11.64
C ARG A 221 8.92 10.99 12.78
N LEU A 222 8.61 9.73 12.49
CA LEU A 222 8.08 8.77 13.47
C LEU A 222 9.19 8.06 14.29
N ASN A 223 10.46 8.43 14.08
CA ASN A 223 11.61 7.82 14.73
C ASN A 223 11.70 6.29 14.50
N LEU A 224 11.38 5.84 13.30
CA LEU A 224 11.41 4.42 12.89
C LEU A 224 12.52 4.10 11.88
N SER A 225 13.40 5.06 11.57
CA SER A 225 14.52 4.88 10.64
C SER A 225 15.67 4.06 11.22
N ASN A 226 16.66 3.73 10.38
CA ASN A 226 17.88 3.03 10.74
C ASN A 226 17.66 1.64 11.37
N ARG A 227 16.72 0.89 10.82
CA ARG A 227 16.40 -0.46 11.25
C ARG A 227 17.00 -1.46 10.28
N TYR A 228 17.61 -2.50 10.83
CA TYR A 228 18.30 -3.51 10.04
C TYR A 228 18.04 -4.91 10.60
N ARG A 229 18.04 -5.90 9.71
CA ARG A 229 18.07 -7.31 10.05
C ARG A 229 19.41 -7.89 9.61
N ILE A 230 20.10 -8.55 10.53
CA ILE A 230 21.28 -9.35 10.27
C ILE A 230 20.91 -10.81 10.49
N GLN A 231 21.39 -11.67 9.62
CA GLN A 231 21.23 -13.12 9.74
C GLN A 231 22.60 -13.77 9.76
N GLY A 232 22.72 -14.87 10.48
CA GLY A 232 23.97 -15.58 10.60
C GLY A 232 23.81 -17.06 10.93
N LYS A 233 24.93 -17.75 11.06
CA LYS A 233 25.00 -19.18 11.41
C LYS A 233 25.89 -19.42 12.61
N GLY A 234 25.61 -20.53 13.31
CA GLY A 234 26.35 -20.94 14.50
C GLY A 234 25.93 -20.17 15.76
N ALA A 235 26.60 -20.43 16.85
CA ALA A 235 26.32 -19.73 18.11
C ALA A 235 26.78 -18.27 18.04
N VAL A 236 25.96 -17.36 18.57
CA VAL A 236 26.28 -15.94 18.73
C VAL A 236 25.88 -15.47 20.14
N ASP A 237 26.77 -14.74 20.78
CA ASP A 237 26.47 -14.02 22.03
C ASP A 237 26.38 -12.53 21.69
N LEU A 238 25.14 -12.05 21.48
CA LEU A 238 24.89 -10.65 21.14
C LEU A 238 25.30 -9.70 22.26
N ALA A 239 25.09 -10.08 23.53
CA ALA A 239 25.39 -9.23 24.67
C ALA A 239 26.90 -8.92 24.76
N SER A 240 27.73 -9.95 24.62
CA SER A 240 29.18 -9.77 24.60
C SER A 240 29.68 -9.11 23.32
N SER A 241 29.09 -9.45 22.15
CA SER A 241 29.55 -8.94 20.87
C SER A 241 29.23 -7.48 20.64
N LEU A 242 28.14 -6.99 21.22
CA LEU A 242 27.62 -5.64 21.02
C LEU A 242 27.72 -4.72 22.27
N SER A 243 28.50 -5.13 23.29
CA SER A 243 28.65 -4.39 24.55
C SER A 243 29.08 -2.93 24.36
N ASP A 244 29.89 -2.66 23.36
CA ASP A 244 30.45 -1.33 23.07
C ASP A 244 29.78 -0.62 21.89
N VAL A 245 28.72 -1.19 21.35
CA VAL A 245 28.00 -0.65 20.18
C VAL A 245 26.64 -0.10 20.59
N ASP A 246 26.40 1.18 20.30
CA ASP A 246 25.09 1.80 20.54
C ASP A 246 24.05 1.26 19.55
N HIS A 247 23.08 0.53 20.10
CA HIS A 247 22.00 -0.07 19.34
C HIS A 247 20.78 -0.33 20.22
N GLU A 248 19.61 -0.36 19.62
CA GLU A 248 18.35 -0.78 20.22
C GLU A 248 17.99 -2.17 19.69
N ASN A 249 17.86 -3.15 20.57
CA ASN A 249 17.41 -4.50 20.21
C ASN A 249 15.90 -4.46 19.91
N LEU A 250 15.51 -4.81 18.70
CA LEU A 250 14.11 -4.91 18.26
C LEU A 250 13.63 -6.36 18.14
N GLY A 251 14.53 -7.33 18.14
CA GLY A 251 14.20 -8.74 18.09
C GLY A 251 15.41 -9.63 17.81
N PHE A 252 15.43 -10.79 18.44
CA PHE A 252 16.42 -11.83 18.21
C PHE A 252 15.72 -13.19 18.11
N GLU A 253 16.06 -13.94 17.09
CA GLU A 253 15.58 -15.29 16.83
C GLU A 253 16.80 -16.21 16.66
N SER A 254 16.79 -17.36 17.29
CA SER A 254 17.84 -18.37 17.07
C SER A 254 17.23 -19.75 16.98
N ASP A 255 17.77 -20.56 16.08
CA ASP A 255 17.52 -21.98 15.90
C ASP A 255 18.85 -22.74 16.11
N GLU A 256 18.85 -24.06 16.01
CA GLU A 256 20.04 -24.90 16.28
C GLU A 256 21.31 -24.43 15.54
N ASN A 257 21.20 -23.83 14.37
CA ASN A 257 22.36 -23.42 13.56
C ASN A 257 22.22 -22.05 12.87
N GLU A 258 21.10 -21.38 12.98
CA GLU A 258 20.85 -20.09 12.34
C GLU A 258 20.30 -19.09 13.35
N TRP A 259 20.61 -17.82 13.17
CA TRP A 259 20.10 -16.74 13.98
C TRP A 259 19.75 -15.52 13.12
N ALA A 260 18.81 -14.72 13.60
CA ALA A 260 18.44 -13.45 13.02
C ALA A 260 18.31 -12.40 14.13
N PHE A 261 18.85 -11.22 13.89
CA PHE A 261 18.85 -10.09 14.81
C PHE A 261 18.30 -8.86 14.12
N VAL A 262 17.25 -8.27 14.67
CA VAL A 262 16.66 -7.01 14.22
C VAL A 262 17.01 -5.93 15.23
N PHE A 263 17.56 -4.81 14.75
CA PHE A 263 17.99 -3.72 15.61
C PHE A 263 17.78 -2.36 14.95
N ARG A 264 17.83 -1.30 15.77
CA ARG A 264 17.95 0.07 15.32
C ARG A 264 19.33 0.60 15.74
N GLY A 265 20.03 1.26 14.83
CA GLY A 265 21.36 1.80 15.09
C GLY A 265 22.20 1.97 13.84
N GLN A 266 23.51 2.09 14.05
CA GLN A 266 24.46 2.19 12.96
C GLN A 266 24.82 0.80 12.43
N ALA A 267 24.30 0.46 11.24
CA ALA A 267 24.47 -0.86 10.64
C ALA A 267 25.94 -1.31 10.54
N GLU A 268 26.83 -0.41 10.13
CA GLU A 268 28.25 -0.70 9.94
C GLU A 268 28.92 -1.11 11.26
N ALA A 269 28.63 -0.40 12.36
CA ALA A 269 29.21 -0.68 13.65
C ALA A 269 28.75 -2.05 14.20
N VAL A 270 27.44 -2.32 14.12
CA VAL A 270 26.85 -3.61 14.54
C VAL A 270 27.38 -4.75 13.68
N LEU A 271 27.40 -4.58 12.36
CA LEU A 271 27.88 -5.58 11.43
C LEU A 271 29.37 -5.91 11.68
N HIS A 272 30.22 -4.88 11.86
CA HIS A 272 31.64 -5.08 12.15
C HIS A 272 31.84 -5.85 13.47
N ALA A 273 31.11 -5.51 14.52
CA ALA A 273 31.21 -6.17 15.81
C ALA A 273 30.77 -7.66 15.71
N LEU A 274 29.68 -7.96 15.02
CA LEU A 274 29.19 -9.33 14.85
C LEU A 274 30.10 -10.16 13.95
N MET A 275 30.70 -9.60 12.91
CA MET A 275 31.62 -10.33 12.02
C MET A 275 32.92 -10.76 12.71
N THR A 276 33.27 -10.20 13.86
CA THR A 276 34.42 -10.64 14.66
C THR A 276 34.15 -11.87 15.50
N SER A 277 32.89 -12.15 15.84
CA SER A 277 32.48 -13.20 16.78
C SER A 277 31.51 -14.24 16.18
N ALA A 278 30.90 -13.97 15.03
CA ALA A 278 29.88 -14.81 14.43
C ALA A 278 29.98 -14.85 12.89
N ILE A 279 29.35 -15.86 12.28
CA ILE A 279 29.26 -15.97 10.82
C ILE A 279 28.00 -15.23 10.36
N VAL A 280 28.18 -14.03 9.82
CA VAL A 280 27.11 -13.26 9.19
C VAL A 280 26.89 -13.75 7.76
N THR A 281 25.65 -14.07 7.40
CA THR A 281 25.29 -14.58 6.06
C THR A 281 24.59 -13.53 5.21
N SER A 282 23.81 -12.63 5.85
CA SER A 282 23.14 -11.53 5.15
C SER A 282 22.81 -10.37 6.10
N TRP A 283 22.63 -9.20 5.54
CA TRP A 283 22.04 -8.07 6.23
C TRP A 283 21.19 -7.25 5.26
N SER A 284 20.13 -6.61 5.75
CA SER A 284 19.24 -5.78 4.96
C SER A 284 18.55 -4.73 5.82
N PRO A 285 18.20 -3.56 5.27
CA PRO A 285 17.28 -2.65 5.94
C PRO A 285 15.92 -3.30 6.13
N VAL A 286 15.19 -2.89 7.17
CA VAL A 286 13.85 -3.39 7.50
C VAL A 286 12.89 -2.20 7.55
N ALA A 287 11.92 -2.20 6.63
CA ALA A 287 10.84 -1.23 6.67
C ALA A 287 9.91 -1.48 7.88
N PRO A 288 9.37 -0.43 8.52
CA PRO A 288 8.40 -0.59 9.58
C PRO A 288 7.11 -1.25 9.06
N ASN A 289 6.50 -2.07 9.88
CA ASN A 289 5.18 -2.60 9.57
C ASN A 289 4.07 -1.59 9.89
N LEU A 290 2.82 -1.89 9.49
CA LEU A 290 1.70 -0.98 9.71
C LEU A 290 1.43 -0.72 11.20
N VAL A 291 1.58 -1.72 12.06
CA VAL A 291 1.36 -1.58 13.50
C VAL A 291 2.36 -0.58 14.09
N GLU A 292 3.63 -0.72 13.75
CA GLU A 292 4.71 0.18 14.20
C GLU A 292 4.49 1.63 13.73
N LEU A 293 4.11 1.81 12.46
CA LEU A 293 3.77 3.14 11.94
C LEU A 293 2.59 3.76 12.68
N LEU A 294 1.54 2.97 12.94
CA LEU A 294 0.37 3.46 13.65
C LEU A 294 0.66 3.75 15.12
N CYS A 295 1.37 2.88 15.84
CA CYS A 295 1.78 3.12 17.23
C CYS A 295 2.60 4.41 17.34
N ALA A 296 3.59 4.57 16.45
CA ALA A 296 4.43 5.77 16.45
C ALA A 296 3.66 7.05 16.12
N ALA A 297 2.70 6.97 15.18
CA ALA A 297 1.91 8.13 14.76
C ALA A 297 0.79 8.51 15.73
N THR A 298 0.24 7.54 16.47
CA THR A 298 -0.92 7.76 17.37
C THR A 298 -0.53 7.82 18.85
N GLY A 299 0.62 7.25 19.22
CA GLY A 299 1.01 7.02 20.61
C GLY A 299 0.19 5.91 21.30
N MET A 300 -0.53 5.08 20.55
CA MET A 300 -1.30 3.96 21.08
C MET A 300 -0.41 2.73 21.29
N GLU A 301 -0.79 1.89 22.24
CA GLU A 301 -0.08 0.63 22.52
C GLU A 301 -0.26 -0.39 21.38
N VAL A 302 0.73 -1.28 21.23
CA VAL A 302 0.75 -2.32 20.20
C VAL A 302 -0.49 -3.22 20.28
N GLU A 303 -0.96 -3.53 21.49
CA GLU A 303 -2.12 -4.39 21.73
C GLU A 303 -3.41 -3.78 21.16
N ASP A 304 -3.63 -2.48 21.40
CA ASP A 304 -4.81 -1.76 20.90
C ASP A 304 -4.82 -1.67 19.39
N ILE A 305 -3.67 -1.32 18.79
CA ILE A 305 -3.53 -1.25 17.32
C ILE A 305 -3.65 -2.62 16.67
N SER A 306 -3.08 -3.66 17.29
CA SER A 306 -3.13 -5.03 16.76
C SER A 306 -4.57 -5.58 16.71
N LEU A 307 -5.41 -5.22 17.66
CA LEU A 307 -6.83 -5.56 17.65
C LEU A 307 -7.57 -4.88 16.49
N GLU A 308 -7.20 -3.65 16.14
CA GLU A 308 -7.79 -2.92 15.00
C GLU A 308 -7.32 -3.43 13.63
N VAL A 309 -6.04 -3.79 13.54
CA VAL A 309 -5.43 -4.29 12.29
C VAL A 309 -5.89 -5.72 11.99
N GLY A 310 -6.24 -6.48 13.03
CA GLY A 310 -6.62 -7.90 12.93
C GLY A 310 -5.41 -8.83 12.89
N SER A 311 -5.64 -10.09 13.15
CA SER A 311 -4.59 -11.13 13.26
C SER A 311 -3.77 -11.40 11.97
N SER A 312 -4.02 -10.70 10.88
CA SER A 312 -3.23 -10.78 9.65
C SER A 312 -1.98 -9.91 9.65
N ALA A 313 -1.85 -8.95 10.56
CA ALA A 313 -0.61 -8.25 10.77
C ALA A 313 0.25 -9.13 11.69
N MET A 314 1.20 -9.87 11.12
CA MET A 314 2.21 -10.55 11.92
C MET A 314 2.88 -9.50 12.79
N LEU A 315 2.66 -9.59 14.09
CA LEU A 315 3.52 -8.98 15.09
C LEU A 315 4.95 -9.45 14.80
N PRO A 316 5.97 -8.61 14.97
CA PRO A 316 7.31 -9.13 15.13
C PRO A 316 7.23 -10.20 16.23
N MET A 317 7.75 -11.39 15.97
CA MET A 317 7.58 -12.53 16.88
C MET A 317 7.87 -12.08 18.30
N ARG A 318 6.94 -12.36 19.24
CA ARG A 318 7.18 -12.14 20.66
C ARG A 318 8.41 -12.95 21.02
N ILE A 319 9.42 -12.28 21.50
CA ILE A 319 10.49 -12.93 22.26
C ILE A 319 9.77 -13.49 23.48
N SER A 320 9.70 -14.80 23.62
CA SER A 320 9.36 -15.41 24.89
C SER A 320 10.44 -14.96 25.87
N GLU A 321 10.08 -14.10 26.80
CA GLU A 321 10.87 -13.91 28.01
C GLU A 321 11.06 -15.32 28.59
N ALA A 322 12.31 -15.79 28.60
CA ALA A 322 12.67 -16.97 29.35
C ALA A 322 12.31 -16.62 30.80
N GLU A 323 11.32 -17.29 31.36
CA GLU A 323 11.05 -17.27 32.80
C GLU A 323 12.36 -17.63 33.49
N GLU A 324 12.90 -16.69 34.23
CA GLU A 324 13.87 -16.97 35.26
C GLU A 324 13.14 -17.78 36.35
N ASP A 325 13.17 -19.10 36.23
CA ASP A 325 12.85 -19.99 37.35
C ASP A 325 14.03 -20.05 38.31
N GLU A 326 13.70 -19.75 39.56
CA GLU A 326 14.55 -19.83 40.79
C GLU A 326 15.28 -21.18 40.98
#